data_33be1f78ab3b512db0a0ad09ad7dbe2d
#
_entry.id   33be1f78ab3b512db0a0ad09ad7dbe2d
#
_cell.length_a   1.000
_cell.length_b   1.000
_cell.length_c   1.000
_cell.angle_alpha   90.00
_cell.angle_beta   90.00
_cell.angle_gamma   90.00
#
_symmetry.space_group_name_H-M   'P 1'
#
loop_
_entity.id
_entity.type
_entity.pdbx_description
1 polymer ?
#
loop_
_entity_poly.entity_id
_entity_poly.type
_entity_poly.pdbx_seq_one_letter_code
_entity_poly.pdbx_strand_id
1 'polypeptide(L)'
;MASNNRQLVLALDIGTSSVRTALYDDKGNVLPRTMVKNERTLTATDDGGAEIDADEAFAQVVAAIDNVLAKAEKVKGEITHVAASCFWHSLVGIDANGKATTK
;
A
#
# COMPACT_ATOMS: atom_id res chain seq x y z
N MET A 1 15.81 -24.40 -11.07
CA MET A 1 14.40 -24.63 -11.25
C MET A 1 13.71 -23.33 -11.61
N ALA A 2 12.91 -23.39 -12.62
CA ALA A 2 12.23 -22.22 -13.14
C ALA A 2 11.40 -21.48 -12.09
N SER A 3 10.78 -22.20 -11.15
CA SER A 3 9.92 -21.61 -10.13
C SER A 3 10.64 -20.66 -9.20
N ASN A 4 11.95 -20.81 -9.00
CA ASN A 4 12.73 -19.92 -8.13
C ASN A 4 13.10 -18.61 -8.81
N ASN A 5 12.96 -18.56 -10.15
CA ASN A 5 13.26 -17.39 -10.96
C ASN A 5 11.99 -16.68 -11.44
N ARG A 6 10.83 -17.10 -10.91
CA ARG A 6 9.57 -16.48 -11.29
C ARG A 6 9.55 -15.03 -10.84
N GLN A 7 9.17 -14.14 -11.74
CA GLN A 7 9.04 -12.72 -11.44
C GLN A 7 7.70 -12.45 -10.77
N LEU A 8 7.76 -11.69 -9.71
CA LEU A 8 6.56 -11.30 -8.96
C LEU A 8 6.43 -9.78 -8.97
N VAL A 9 5.19 -9.33 -8.97
CA VAL A 9 4.87 -7.91 -8.85
C VAL A 9 4.18 -7.69 -7.52
N LEU A 10 4.70 -6.76 -6.73
CA LEU A 10 4.03 -6.31 -5.52
C LEU A 10 3.05 -5.21 -5.92
N ALA A 11 1.78 -5.47 -5.75
CA ALA A 11 0.74 -4.49 -6.05
C ALA A 11 0.36 -3.77 -4.76
N LEU A 12 0.29 -2.45 -4.84
CA LEU A 12 -0.01 -1.59 -3.70
C LEU A 12 -1.18 -0.69 -4.07
N ASP A 13 -2.29 -0.84 -3.35
CA ASP A 13 -3.49 -0.05 -3.57
C ASP A 13 -3.73 0.81 -2.34
N ILE A 14 -3.42 2.09 -2.46
CA ILE A 14 -3.56 3.05 -1.36
C ILE A 14 -4.88 3.78 -1.53
N GLY A 15 -5.91 3.26 -0.88
CA GLY A 15 -7.25 3.84 -0.94
C GLY A 15 -7.55 4.75 0.23
N THR A 16 -8.70 5.38 0.20
CA THR A 16 -9.15 6.26 1.29
C THR A 16 -9.62 5.48 2.50
N SER A 17 -10.22 4.31 2.29
CA SER A 17 -10.76 3.49 3.37
C SER A 17 -9.89 2.29 3.74
N SER A 18 -8.90 1.98 2.92
CA SER A 18 -8.02 0.84 3.19
C SER A 18 -6.74 0.94 2.37
N VAL A 19 -5.72 0.25 2.84
CA VAL A 19 -4.50 0.00 2.07
C VAL A 19 -4.45 -1.49 1.82
N ARG A 20 -4.24 -1.89 0.57
CA ARG A 20 -4.16 -3.30 0.18
C ARG A 20 -2.84 -3.57 -0.53
N THR A 21 -2.27 -4.72 -0.25
CA THR A 21 -1.10 -5.23 -0.96
C THR A 21 -1.35 -6.67 -1.33
N ALA A 22 -0.75 -7.10 -2.41
CA ALA A 22 -0.79 -8.49 -2.83
C ALA A 22 0.37 -8.76 -3.77
N LEU A 23 0.67 -10.03 -3.96
CA LEU A 23 1.67 -10.44 -4.95
C LEU A 23 0.96 -11.03 -6.16
N TYR A 24 1.45 -10.66 -7.32
CA TYR A 24 0.96 -11.15 -8.61
C TYR A 24 2.10 -11.80 -9.37
N ASP A 25 1.78 -12.76 -10.21
CA ASP A 25 2.75 -13.29 -11.15
C ASP A 25 2.87 -12.38 -12.38
N ASP A 26 3.74 -12.72 -13.31
CA ASP A 26 3.97 -11.94 -14.51
C ASP A 26 2.83 -12.02 -15.53
N LYS A 27 1.82 -12.82 -15.25
CA LYS A 27 0.62 -12.95 -16.10
C LYS A 27 -0.59 -12.23 -15.50
N GLY A 28 -0.41 -11.56 -14.36
CA GLY A 28 -1.49 -10.83 -13.72
C GLY A 28 -2.37 -11.66 -12.80
N ASN A 29 -1.93 -12.85 -12.43
CA ASN A 29 -2.68 -13.69 -11.48
C ASN A 29 -2.24 -13.41 -10.05
N VAL A 30 -3.20 -13.17 -9.17
CA VAL A 30 -2.89 -12.98 -7.76
C VAL A 30 -2.43 -14.31 -7.15
N LEU A 31 -1.38 -14.26 -6.34
CA LEU A 31 -0.91 -15.44 -5.66
C LEU A 31 -1.74 -15.70 -4.41
N PRO A 32 -2.14 -16.97 -4.17
CA PRO A 32 -2.96 -17.30 -3.00
C PRO A 32 -2.30 -16.88 -1.69
N ARG A 33 -3.12 -16.39 -0.77
CA ARG A 33 -2.71 -16.06 0.60
C ARG A 33 -1.64 -14.96 0.70
N THR A 34 -1.57 -14.10 -0.30
CA THR A 34 -0.64 -12.95 -0.25
C THR A 34 -1.35 -11.62 -0.02
N MET A 35 -2.68 -11.57 -0.16
CA MET A 35 -3.42 -10.33 0.02
C MET A 35 -3.38 -9.87 1.47
N VAL A 36 -3.04 -8.60 1.66
CA VAL A 36 -3.11 -7.92 2.96
C VAL A 36 -4.03 -6.71 2.79
N LYS A 37 -4.96 -6.54 3.72
CA LYS A 37 -5.87 -5.40 3.71
C LYS A 37 -5.89 -4.77 5.10
N ASN A 38 -5.52 -3.51 5.19
CA ASN A 38 -5.61 -2.74 6.42
C ASN A 38 -6.67 -1.65 6.23
N GLU A 39 -7.73 -1.70 7.03
CA GLU A 39 -8.79 -0.72 6.95
C GLU A 39 -8.46 0.49 7.82
N ARG A 40 -9.01 1.63 7.45
CA ARG A 40 -8.89 2.86 8.22
C ARG A 40 -10.17 3.68 8.08
N THR A 41 -10.37 4.58 9.04
CA THR A 41 -11.50 5.49 9.05
C THR A 41 -10.99 6.91 8.93
N LEU A 42 -11.56 7.67 7.98
CA LEU A 42 -11.26 9.08 7.87
C LEU A 42 -11.96 9.86 8.97
N THR A 43 -11.32 10.93 9.41
CA THR A 43 -11.93 11.85 10.38
C THR A 43 -12.80 12.84 9.63
N ALA A 44 -14.09 12.86 9.95
CA ALA A 44 -15.01 13.83 9.36
C ALA A 44 -14.85 15.19 10.04
N THR A 45 -14.94 16.25 9.25
CA THR A 45 -14.90 17.61 9.78
C THR A 45 -16.28 18.25 9.73
N ASP A 46 -16.48 19.32 10.52
CA ASP A 46 -17.79 19.98 10.65
C ASP A 46 -18.27 20.61 9.33
N ASP A 47 -17.33 20.96 8.46
CA ASP A 47 -17.66 21.57 7.15
C ASP A 47 -17.91 20.53 6.05
N GLY A 48 -18.04 19.27 6.40
CA GLY A 48 -18.28 18.19 5.44
C GLY A 48 -17.01 17.59 4.83
N GLY A 49 -15.86 17.96 5.35
CA GLY A 49 -14.60 17.41 4.88
C GLY A 49 -14.29 16.06 5.50
N ALA A 50 -13.26 15.41 4.97
CA ALA A 50 -12.72 14.19 5.51
C ALA A 50 -11.20 14.27 5.50
N GLU A 51 -10.58 13.90 6.61
CA GLU A 51 -9.14 14.07 6.81
C GLU A 51 -8.50 12.79 7.32
N ILE A 52 -7.22 12.65 7.03
CA ILE A 52 -6.37 11.61 7.63
C ILE A 52 -5.03 12.25 7.95
N ASP A 53 -4.44 11.85 9.06
CA ASP A 53 -3.10 12.27 9.40
C ASP A 53 -2.11 11.65 8.40
N ALA A 54 -1.30 12.50 7.75
CA ALA A 54 -0.37 12.05 6.71
C ALA A 54 0.66 11.05 7.24
N ASP A 55 1.15 11.24 8.46
CA ASP A 55 2.13 10.33 9.04
C ASP A 55 1.51 8.97 9.36
N GLU A 56 0.26 8.95 9.84
CA GLU A 56 -0.46 7.69 10.03
C GLU A 56 -0.72 6.98 8.71
N ALA A 57 -1.11 7.72 7.68
CA ALA A 57 -1.32 7.15 6.36
C ALA A 57 -0.05 6.50 5.83
N PHE A 58 1.08 7.17 5.98
CA PHE A 58 2.37 6.63 5.57
C PHE A 58 2.73 5.37 6.36
N ALA A 59 2.55 5.40 7.68
CA ALA A 59 2.83 4.23 8.52
C ALA A 59 2.00 3.02 8.13
N GLN A 60 0.74 3.23 7.72
CA GLN A 60 -0.12 2.14 7.26
C GLN A 60 0.39 1.53 5.95
N VAL A 61 0.90 2.36 5.05
CA VAL A 61 1.49 1.87 3.80
C VAL A 61 2.73 1.03 4.11
N VAL A 62 3.61 1.50 4.98
CA VAL A 62 4.80 0.76 5.38
C VAL A 62 4.42 -0.58 6.00
N ALA A 63 3.43 -0.57 6.91
CA ALA A 63 2.98 -1.81 7.55
C ALA A 63 2.40 -2.81 6.53
N ALA A 64 1.66 -2.33 5.55
CA ALA A 64 1.09 -3.19 4.51
C ALA A 64 2.20 -3.82 3.67
N ILE A 65 3.23 -3.04 3.33
CA ILE A 65 4.38 -3.56 2.58
C ILE A 65 5.13 -4.60 3.41
N ASP A 66 5.41 -4.31 4.67
CA ASP A 66 6.11 -5.25 5.55
C ASP A 66 5.33 -6.56 5.67
N ASN A 67 4.02 -6.48 5.79
CA ASN A 67 3.17 -7.66 5.91
C ASN A 67 3.19 -8.52 4.64
N VAL A 68 3.12 -7.91 3.46
CA VAL A 68 3.16 -8.67 2.21
C VAL A 68 4.55 -9.25 1.97
N LEU A 69 5.60 -8.55 2.38
CA LEU A 69 6.96 -9.08 2.27
C LEU A 69 7.15 -10.30 3.16
N ALA A 70 6.55 -10.31 4.35
CA ALA A 70 6.58 -11.50 5.21
C ALA A 70 5.87 -12.68 4.55
N LYS A 71 4.76 -12.43 3.86
CA LYS A 71 4.05 -13.49 3.11
C LYS A 71 4.87 -13.96 1.90
N ALA A 72 5.66 -13.08 1.31
CA ALA A 72 6.49 -13.41 0.16
C ALA A 72 7.54 -14.48 0.47
N GLU A 73 7.98 -14.58 1.72
CA GLU A 73 8.96 -15.59 2.13
C GLU A 73 8.45 -17.02 1.90
N LYS A 74 7.13 -17.20 1.86
CA LYS A 74 6.49 -18.51 1.68
C LYS A 74 6.13 -18.78 0.22
N VAL A 75 6.51 -17.90 -0.68
CA VAL A 75 6.15 -17.97 -2.10
C VAL A 75 7.43 -18.05 -2.90
N LYS A 76 7.45 -18.93 -3.91
CA LYS A 76 8.59 -19.04 -4.81
C LYS A 76 8.55 -17.93 -5.82
N GLY A 77 9.66 -17.23 -5.98
CA GLY A 77 9.78 -16.14 -6.92
C GLY A 77 10.52 -14.97 -6.32
N GLU A 78 10.75 -13.98 -7.14
CA GLU A 78 11.47 -12.77 -6.76
C GLU A 78 10.61 -11.56 -7.11
N ILE A 79 10.45 -10.64 -6.17
CA ILE A 79 9.74 -9.40 -6.42
C ILE A 79 10.66 -8.50 -7.24
N THR A 80 10.29 -8.30 -8.50
CA THR A 80 11.11 -7.51 -9.44
C THR A 80 10.46 -6.17 -9.78
N HIS A 81 9.17 -6.02 -9.52
CA HIS A 81 8.43 -4.80 -9.86
C HIS A 81 7.44 -4.47 -8.76
N VAL A 82 7.15 -3.20 -8.62
CA VAL A 82 6.11 -2.68 -7.75
C VAL A 82 5.16 -1.85 -8.60
N ALA A 83 3.88 -2.11 -8.47
CA ALA A 83 2.84 -1.31 -9.11
C ALA A 83 1.96 -0.71 -8.03
N ALA A 84 1.69 0.58 -8.13
CA ALA A 84 0.93 1.27 -7.10
C ALA A 84 -0.19 2.10 -7.72
N SER A 85 -1.32 2.14 -7.02
CA SER A 85 -2.36 3.13 -7.27
C SER A 85 -2.66 3.85 -5.96
N CYS A 86 -3.10 5.09 -6.06
CA CYS A 86 -3.43 5.86 -4.86
C CYS A 86 -4.64 6.75 -5.15
N PHE A 87 -5.23 7.27 -4.09
CA PHE A 87 -6.32 8.23 -4.21
C PHE A 87 -5.79 9.57 -4.74
N TRP A 88 -6.68 10.33 -5.33
CA TRP A 88 -6.35 11.65 -5.89
C TRP A 88 -7.27 12.71 -5.30
N HIS A 89 -7.04 13.97 -5.74
CA HIS A 89 -7.78 15.13 -5.26
C HIS A 89 -7.61 15.37 -3.77
N SER A 90 -6.49 14.91 -3.21
CA SER A 90 -6.16 15.10 -1.81
C SER A 90 -4.88 15.92 -1.70
N LEU A 91 -4.84 16.80 -0.72
CA LEU A 91 -3.70 17.68 -0.51
C LEU A 91 -3.22 17.58 0.92
N VAL A 92 -1.93 17.74 1.10
CA VAL A 92 -1.32 17.91 2.41
C VAL A 92 -0.27 19.01 2.29
N GLY A 93 -0.26 19.91 3.27
CA GLY A 93 0.78 20.92 3.36
C GLY A 93 2.04 20.34 3.98
N ILE A 94 3.19 20.75 3.45
CA ILE A 94 4.47 20.33 4.03
C ILE A 94 5.35 21.56 4.24
N ASP A 95 6.24 21.49 5.23
CA ASP A 95 7.23 22.52 5.48
C ASP A 95 8.50 22.29 4.67
N ALA A 96 9.51 23.15 4.88
CA ALA A 96 10.77 23.07 4.16
C ALA A 96 11.55 21.77 4.45
N ASN A 97 11.25 21.11 5.56
CA ASN A 97 11.87 19.85 5.94
C ASN A 97 11.07 18.62 5.51
N GLY A 98 9.98 18.84 4.78
CA GLY A 98 9.14 17.74 4.32
C GLY A 98 8.16 17.21 5.36
N LYS A 99 7.97 17.93 6.46
CA LYS A 99 7.01 17.52 7.49
C LYS A 99 5.61 18.00 7.14
N ALA A 100 4.62 17.17 7.41
CA ALA A 100 3.22 17.52 7.20
C ALA A 100 2.82 18.67 8.15
N THR A 101 2.20 19.70 7.58
CA THR A 101 1.66 20.84 8.35
C THR A 101 0.15 20.85 8.40
N THR A 102 -0.50 20.01 7.59
CA THR A 102 -1.97 19.82 7.58
C THR A 102 -2.26 18.32 7.58
N LYS A 103 -3.53 17.98 7.75
CA LYS A 103 -4.01 16.59 7.62
C LYS A 103 -4.62 16.33 6.26
#